data_85907f5cd0f2cb4eccc5b609f2bfc7b9
#
_entry.id   85907f5cd0f2cb4eccc5b609f2bfc7b9
#
_cell.length_a   1.000
_cell.length_b   1.000
_cell.length_c   1.000
_cell.angle_alpha   90.00
_cell.angle_beta   90.00
_cell.angle_gamma   90.00
#
_symmetry.space_group_name_H-M   'P 1'
#
loop_
_entity.id
_entity.type
_entity.pdbx_description
1 polymer ?
#
loop_
_entity_poly.entity_id
_entity_poly.type
_entity_poly.pdbx_seq_one_letter_code
_entity_poly.pdbx_strand_id
1 'polypeptide(L)'
;MKRIIYFIAFLLISATMNIQAQVYQTGSRSEQIRCLTVYADGDWTSVPVIKMGTDNFIEVSFDELSHENKRFAYRIIHCNADWKKSDMNELEYLDGFSENDIENSEQSISTLTLYTHYKFSLPNEKVNLKLSGNYAVEVYDRDGTGETLLTACFLMLESKVGIEGSVTATTDIDYKQQSQQLNFNIKLMGMSIQQPLTELKVKVQQNHRRDSEVRNIAPIQVNNDVISYEHNKDLIFEAGNEYRRFEITSYKYSTLGVYKISYFKPFYNVELFPSEPRLKGYVYDKDQNGRFLIHSQDASDDLTGSDYFLVHFFLPMESPILDGGIFLNGDLVYNSLDANSKMIYNFERKAYEKDLLLKQGAYNFQYVFCQTKSRKSTPARIEGSYWETENEYQVYVYYRPVGERYDRLIGYKQINTSF
;
A
#
# COMPACT_ATOMS: atom_id res chain seq x y z
N MET A 1 -45.18 33.74 4.28
CA MET A 1 -43.97 33.77 5.13
C MET A 1 -43.59 32.41 5.73
N LYS A 2 -44.49 31.66 6.40
CA LYS A 2 -44.12 30.34 6.99
C LYS A 2 -43.58 29.31 5.98
N ARG A 3 -44.14 29.24 4.74
CA ARG A 3 -43.64 28.29 3.71
C ARG A 3 -42.26 28.64 3.16
N ILE A 4 -41.88 29.91 3.12
CA ILE A 4 -40.55 30.36 2.68
C ILE A 4 -39.48 30.03 3.75
N ILE A 5 -39.83 30.13 5.03
CA ILE A 5 -38.93 29.78 6.14
C ILE A 5 -38.61 28.30 6.15
N TYR A 6 -39.57 27.42 5.86
CA TYR A 6 -39.33 25.98 5.74
C TYR A 6 -38.44 25.61 4.54
N PHE A 7 -38.56 26.35 3.42
CA PHE A 7 -37.72 26.11 2.25
C PHE A 7 -36.26 26.55 2.48
N ILE A 8 -36.04 27.66 3.18
CA ILE A 8 -34.71 28.14 3.57
C ILE A 8 -34.09 27.21 4.63
N ALA A 9 -34.87 26.72 5.58
CA ALA A 9 -34.41 25.73 6.57
C ALA A 9 -34.03 24.39 5.92
N PHE A 10 -34.78 23.93 4.91
CA PHE A 10 -34.47 22.72 4.14
C PHE A 10 -33.21 22.87 3.28
N LEU A 11 -32.98 24.05 2.68
CA LEU A 11 -31.76 24.38 1.94
C LEU A 11 -30.52 24.48 2.84
N LEU A 12 -30.67 24.94 4.07
CA LEU A 12 -29.57 24.97 5.06
C LEU A 12 -29.22 23.57 5.63
N ILE A 13 -30.19 22.67 5.72
CA ILE A 13 -29.93 21.29 6.18
C ILE A 13 -29.26 20.44 5.08
N SER A 14 -29.50 20.73 3.79
CA SER A 14 -28.85 20.02 2.67
C SER A 14 -27.39 20.47 2.44
N ALA A 15 -26.92 21.53 3.08
CA ALA A 15 -25.56 22.09 2.90
C ALA A 15 -24.52 21.56 3.89
N THR A 16 -24.88 20.69 4.83
CA THR A 16 -23.90 19.95 5.64
C THR A 16 -23.46 18.67 4.93
N MET A 17 -22.97 18.78 3.70
CA MET A 17 -22.07 17.76 3.17
C MET A 17 -20.86 17.77 4.12
N ASN A 18 -20.71 16.70 4.91
CA ASN A 18 -19.45 16.40 5.58
C ASN A 18 -18.40 16.28 4.48
N ILE A 19 -17.68 17.36 4.19
CA ILE A 19 -16.46 17.31 3.39
C ILE A 19 -15.45 16.54 4.25
N GLN A 20 -15.52 15.23 4.16
CA GLN A 20 -14.53 14.38 4.78
C GLN A 20 -13.23 14.63 4.02
N ALA A 21 -12.22 15.19 4.70
CA ALA A 21 -10.93 15.46 4.08
C ALA A 21 -10.40 14.19 3.39
N GLN A 22 -9.98 14.33 2.14
CA GLN A 22 -9.44 13.24 1.34
C GLN A 22 -8.24 12.60 2.06
N VAL A 23 -8.27 11.27 2.20
CA VAL A 23 -7.15 10.47 2.69
C VAL A 23 -6.44 9.88 1.48
N TYR A 24 -5.19 10.25 1.27
CA TYR A 24 -4.40 9.77 0.14
C TYR A 24 -3.91 8.34 0.36
N GLN A 25 -3.95 7.56 -0.70
CA GLN A 25 -3.48 6.18 -0.75
C GLN A 25 -2.97 5.87 -2.15
N THR A 26 -1.89 5.08 -2.26
CA THR A 26 -1.40 4.58 -3.54
C THR A 26 -2.47 3.75 -4.21
N GLY A 27 -2.68 3.99 -5.51
CA GLY A 27 -3.64 3.25 -6.31
C GLY A 27 -4.06 3.97 -7.58
N SER A 28 -4.65 3.21 -8.49
CA SER A 28 -5.25 3.72 -9.73
C SER A 28 -6.75 3.97 -9.55
N ARG A 29 -7.24 5.06 -10.15
CA ARG A 29 -8.66 5.40 -10.24
C ARG A 29 -9.22 5.15 -11.64
N SER A 30 -8.35 4.82 -12.60
CA SER A 30 -8.72 4.57 -14.00
C SER A 30 -8.47 3.11 -14.36
N GLU A 31 -9.41 2.49 -15.06
CA GLU A 31 -9.22 1.15 -15.60
C GLU A 31 -8.19 1.08 -16.74
N GLN A 32 -7.82 2.21 -17.32
CA GLN A 32 -6.77 2.29 -18.34
C GLN A 32 -5.37 2.38 -17.75
N ILE A 33 -5.24 2.74 -16.47
CA ILE A 33 -3.94 2.82 -15.79
C ILE A 33 -3.70 1.53 -15.03
N ARG A 34 -2.57 0.89 -15.32
CA ARG A 34 -2.15 -0.38 -14.72
C ARG A 34 -0.71 -0.33 -14.23
N CYS A 35 -0.33 -1.36 -13.50
CA CYS A 35 1.05 -1.61 -13.07
C CYS A 35 1.71 -0.40 -12.41
N LEU A 36 0.96 0.35 -11.57
CA LEU A 36 1.55 1.44 -10.80
C LEU A 36 2.54 0.88 -9.78
N THR A 37 3.78 1.35 -9.84
CA THR A 37 4.82 1.04 -8.86
C THR A 37 5.38 2.32 -8.24
N VAL A 38 5.80 2.23 -6.98
CA VAL A 38 6.39 3.34 -6.22
C VAL A 38 7.56 2.78 -5.41
N TYR A 39 8.78 2.97 -5.87
CA TYR A 39 9.98 2.38 -5.27
C TYR A 39 10.96 3.44 -4.82
N ALA A 40 11.70 3.19 -3.73
CA ALA A 40 12.86 4.00 -3.37
C ALA A 40 14.10 3.46 -4.09
N ASP A 41 14.87 4.36 -4.70
CA ASP A 41 16.13 4.07 -5.40
C ASP A 41 16.04 2.97 -6.48
N GLY A 42 14.84 2.78 -7.05
CA GLY A 42 14.58 1.74 -8.06
C GLY A 42 14.56 0.30 -7.53
N ASP A 43 14.61 0.11 -6.22
CA ASP A 43 14.55 -1.21 -5.59
C ASP A 43 13.09 -1.64 -5.35
N TRP A 44 12.62 -2.63 -6.09
CA TRP A 44 11.25 -3.16 -6.00
C TRP A 44 10.90 -3.79 -4.64
N THR A 45 11.92 -4.13 -3.82
CA THR A 45 11.73 -4.65 -2.46
C THR A 45 11.62 -3.54 -1.42
N SER A 46 11.92 -2.29 -1.81
CA SER A 46 11.96 -1.16 -0.89
C SER A 46 10.58 -0.71 -0.45
N VAL A 47 10.51 -0.13 0.74
CA VAL A 47 9.41 0.74 1.14
C VAL A 47 9.66 2.12 0.54
N PRO A 48 8.65 2.83 0.03
CA PRO A 48 8.84 4.17 -0.56
C PRO A 48 9.14 5.23 0.52
N VAL A 49 10.30 5.11 1.15
CA VAL A 49 10.83 6.03 2.17
C VAL A 49 12.21 6.49 1.74
N ILE A 50 12.37 7.79 1.51
CA ILE A 50 13.66 8.40 1.18
C ILE A 50 14.11 9.34 2.29
N LYS A 51 15.44 9.56 2.40
CA LYS A 51 16.03 10.39 3.45
C LYS A 51 16.31 11.81 2.94
N MET A 52 15.94 12.77 3.74
CA MET A 52 16.25 14.18 3.52
C MET A 52 17.77 14.42 3.49
N GLY A 53 18.23 15.23 2.53
CA GLY A 53 19.66 15.59 2.41
C GLY A 53 20.56 14.47 1.87
N THR A 54 19.99 13.47 1.21
CA THR A 54 20.71 12.43 0.47
C THR A 54 20.30 12.44 -1.00
N ASP A 55 20.98 11.65 -1.83
CA ASP A 55 20.65 11.49 -3.25
C ASP A 55 19.57 10.43 -3.48
N ASN A 56 18.89 9.94 -2.43
CA ASN A 56 17.78 9.00 -2.56
C ASN A 56 16.62 9.63 -3.34
N PHE A 57 15.95 8.83 -4.13
CA PHE A 57 14.81 9.26 -4.93
C PHE A 57 13.66 8.23 -4.88
N ILE A 58 12.46 8.70 -5.13
CA ILE A 58 11.30 7.85 -5.40
C ILE A 58 11.14 7.73 -6.90
N GLU A 59 11.03 6.51 -7.39
CA GLU A 59 10.64 6.20 -8.74
C GLU A 59 9.17 5.85 -8.78
N VAL A 60 8.40 6.52 -9.63
CA VAL A 60 7.00 6.21 -9.91
C VAL A 60 6.90 5.78 -11.37
N SER A 61 6.34 4.59 -11.61
CA SER A 61 6.04 4.15 -12.95
C SER A 61 4.65 3.53 -13.07
N PHE A 62 4.07 3.58 -14.26
CA PHE A 62 2.77 3.02 -14.58
C PHE A 62 2.60 2.83 -16.07
N ASP A 63 1.66 1.98 -16.46
CA ASP A 63 1.29 1.77 -17.87
C ASP A 63 -0.08 2.37 -18.16
N GLU A 64 -0.22 3.01 -19.29
CA GLU A 64 -1.50 3.41 -19.87
C GLU A 64 -1.83 2.47 -21.03
N LEU A 65 -3.01 1.84 -21.00
CA LEU A 65 -3.40 0.78 -21.94
C LEU A 65 -3.80 1.33 -23.32
N SER A 66 -2.86 2.02 -23.98
CA SER A 66 -2.92 2.39 -25.40
C SER A 66 -1.53 2.69 -25.94
N HIS A 67 -1.37 2.81 -27.28
CA HIS A 67 -0.16 3.34 -27.93
C HIS A 67 -0.29 4.83 -28.24
N GLU A 68 -1.20 5.54 -27.60
CA GLU A 68 -1.32 6.98 -27.73
C GLU A 68 -0.30 7.65 -26.80
N ASN A 69 0.49 8.58 -27.32
CA ASN A 69 1.38 9.39 -26.49
C ASN A 69 0.55 10.48 -25.78
N LYS A 70 -0.14 10.09 -24.71
CA LYS A 70 -0.89 11.03 -23.87
C LYS A 70 0.06 11.88 -23.04
N ARG A 71 -0.30 13.13 -22.83
CA ARG A 71 0.48 14.05 -22.02
C ARG A 71 -0.01 13.97 -20.58
N PHE A 72 0.72 13.24 -19.75
CA PHE A 72 0.44 13.21 -18.32
C PHE A 72 1.27 14.26 -17.57
N ALA A 73 0.66 14.81 -16.55
CA ALA A 73 1.31 15.66 -15.57
C ALA A 73 1.07 15.13 -14.17
N TYR A 74 1.92 15.55 -13.24
CA TYR A 74 1.74 15.23 -11.82
C TYR A 74 1.75 16.50 -10.98
N ARG A 75 1.06 16.43 -9.83
CA ARG A 75 1.11 17.43 -8.76
C ARG A 75 1.48 16.79 -7.44
N ILE A 76 2.26 17.52 -6.65
CA ILE A 76 2.82 17.04 -5.38
C ILE A 76 2.05 17.67 -4.22
N ILE A 77 1.63 16.87 -3.27
CA ILE A 77 0.83 17.28 -2.11
C ILE A 77 1.53 16.79 -0.86
N HIS A 78 1.83 17.71 0.06
CA HIS A 78 2.35 17.36 1.38
C HIS A 78 1.20 16.95 2.31
N CYS A 79 1.37 15.84 3.04
CA CYS A 79 0.37 15.25 3.91
C CYS A 79 0.87 15.09 5.35
N ASN A 80 -0.06 15.12 6.29
CA ASN A 80 0.17 14.76 7.68
C ASN A 80 0.26 13.23 7.87
N ALA A 81 0.58 12.79 9.08
CA ALA A 81 0.70 11.37 9.43
C ALA A 81 -0.55 10.54 9.10
N ASP A 82 -1.74 11.12 9.08
CA ASP A 82 -3.02 10.48 8.72
C ASP A 82 -3.31 10.48 7.21
N TRP A 83 -2.33 10.88 6.38
CA TRP A 83 -2.44 10.98 4.92
C TRP A 83 -3.49 11.99 4.43
N LYS A 84 -3.87 12.95 5.25
CA LYS A 84 -4.62 14.13 4.79
C LYS A 84 -3.67 15.25 4.41
N LYS A 85 -4.08 16.08 3.45
CA LYS A 85 -3.31 17.26 3.05
C LYS A 85 -2.96 18.09 4.30
N SER A 86 -1.71 18.52 4.42
CA SER A 86 -1.26 19.42 5.49
C SER A 86 -1.70 20.86 5.23
N ASP A 87 -1.61 21.69 6.27
CA ASP A 87 -1.90 23.13 6.17
C ASP A 87 -0.71 23.97 5.63
N MET A 88 0.26 23.27 4.97
CA MET A 88 1.43 23.92 4.38
C MET A 88 1.13 24.40 2.97
N ASN A 89 1.66 25.58 2.60
CA ASN A 89 1.62 26.07 1.23
C ASN A 89 2.70 25.39 0.38
N GLU A 90 2.48 25.28 -0.93
CA GLU A 90 3.40 24.61 -1.86
C GLU A 90 4.83 25.17 -1.78
N LEU A 91 4.99 26.49 -1.71
CA LEU A 91 6.28 27.15 -1.57
C LEU A 91 7.03 26.83 -0.25
N GLU A 92 6.33 26.33 0.77
CA GLU A 92 6.95 25.96 2.04
C GLU A 92 7.55 24.56 1.98
N TYR A 93 6.93 23.61 1.24
CA TYR A 93 7.40 22.22 1.17
C TYR A 93 8.08 21.84 -0.15
N LEU A 94 7.98 22.68 -1.22
CA LEU A 94 8.65 22.47 -2.48
C LEU A 94 9.65 23.61 -2.79
N ASP A 95 10.70 23.24 -3.51
CA ASP A 95 11.57 24.13 -4.26
C ASP A 95 11.45 23.75 -5.75
N GLY A 96 10.90 24.64 -6.56
CA GLY A 96 10.51 24.38 -7.95
C GLY A 96 8.99 24.38 -8.16
N PHE A 97 8.53 23.72 -9.20
CA PHE A 97 7.12 23.71 -9.59
C PHE A 97 6.35 22.57 -8.92
N SER A 98 5.16 22.88 -8.42
CA SER A 98 4.27 21.85 -7.83
C SER A 98 3.62 20.93 -8.85
N GLU A 99 3.50 21.40 -10.10
CA GLU A 99 2.95 20.64 -11.23
C GLU A 99 4.00 20.52 -12.34
N ASN A 100 4.25 19.30 -12.81
CA ASN A 100 5.25 19.01 -13.85
C ASN A 100 4.74 17.96 -14.83
N ASP A 101 5.14 18.09 -16.10
CA ASP A 101 4.86 17.09 -17.14
C ASP A 101 5.74 15.85 -16.96
N ILE A 102 5.19 14.67 -17.25
CA ILE A 102 5.91 13.40 -17.32
C ILE A 102 6.48 13.27 -18.73
N GLU A 103 7.81 13.34 -18.85
CA GLU A 103 8.50 13.38 -20.14
C GLU A 103 8.98 12.00 -20.59
N ASN A 104 9.23 11.08 -19.65
CA ASN A 104 9.74 9.76 -19.98
C ASN A 104 8.57 8.80 -20.20
N SER A 105 8.40 8.39 -21.47
CA SER A 105 7.40 7.42 -21.89
C SER A 105 7.92 6.55 -23.01
N GLU A 106 7.59 5.26 -22.97
CA GLU A 106 8.00 4.25 -23.95
C GLU A 106 6.83 3.36 -24.32
N GLN A 107 6.60 3.13 -25.61
CA GLN A 107 5.54 2.24 -26.08
C GLN A 107 5.95 0.77 -25.93
N SER A 108 4.97 -0.08 -25.64
CA SER A 108 5.18 -1.53 -25.58
C SER A 108 5.61 -2.11 -26.92
N ILE A 109 6.47 -3.14 -26.87
CA ILE A 109 7.07 -3.77 -28.05
C ILE A 109 6.72 -5.27 -28.06
N SER A 110 6.14 -5.74 -29.17
CA SER A 110 5.81 -7.16 -29.37
C SER A 110 4.82 -7.74 -28.36
N THR A 111 3.95 -6.93 -27.77
CA THR A 111 2.89 -7.32 -26.84
C THR A 111 1.54 -7.43 -27.57
N LEU A 112 0.63 -8.29 -27.07
CA LEU A 112 -0.76 -8.35 -27.54
C LEU A 112 -1.57 -7.17 -27.01
N THR A 113 -1.37 -6.85 -25.73
CA THR A 113 -1.96 -5.68 -25.10
C THR A 113 -1.05 -4.49 -25.34
N LEU A 114 -1.55 -3.52 -26.09
CA LEU A 114 -0.80 -2.30 -26.38
C LEU A 114 -0.88 -1.37 -25.18
N TYR A 115 0.28 -0.85 -24.74
CA TYR A 115 0.37 0.15 -23.67
C TYR A 115 1.54 1.09 -23.92
N THR A 116 1.50 2.23 -23.22
CA THR A 116 2.63 3.14 -23.09
C THR A 116 3.07 3.14 -21.63
N HIS A 117 4.34 2.85 -21.39
CA HIS A 117 4.97 2.90 -20.07
C HIS A 117 5.44 4.31 -19.76
N TYR A 118 5.07 4.85 -18.60
CA TYR A 118 5.45 6.17 -18.10
C TYR A 118 6.27 6.03 -16.84
N LYS A 119 7.29 6.89 -16.68
CA LYS A 119 8.20 6.85 -15.54
C LYS A 119 8.69 8.25 -15.18
N PHE A 120 8.78 8.54 -13.88
CA PHE A 120 9.43 9.75 -13.38
C PHE A 120 9.99 9.52 -11.97
N SER A 121 10.92 10.40 -11.54
CA SER A 121 11.53 10.31 -10.21
C SER A 121 11.32 11.61 -9.43
N LEU A 122 11.30 11.50 -8.09
CA LEU A 122 11.21 12.62 -7.15
C LEU A 122 12.21 12.44 -6.00
N PRO A 123 12.97 13.47 -5.61
CA PRO A 123 13.11 14.76 -6.30
C PRO A 123 13.75 14.65 -7.68
N ASN A 124 13.65 15.71 -8.50
CA ASN A 124 14.27 15.79 -9.82
C ASN A 124 14.74 17.22 -10.12
N GLU A 125 15.25 17.46 -11.32
CA GLU A 125 15.77 18.79 -11.73
C GLU A 125 14.74 19.93 -11.66
N LYS A 126 13.43 19.60 -11.75
CA LYS A 126 12.32 20.59 -11.76
C LYS A 126 11.76 20.88 -10.37
N VAL A 127 11.93 19.93 -9.43
CA VAL A 127 11.34 20.05 -8.08
C VAL A 127 12.15 19.30 -7.04
N ASN A 128 12.38 19.98 -5.90
CA ASN A 128 12.99 19.39 -4.71
C ASN A 128 12.04 19.51 -3.52
N LEU A 129 12.18 18.58 -2.54
CA LEU A 129 11.34 18.49 -1.36
C LEU A 129 12.05 19.09 -0.16
N LYS A 130 11.42 20.07 0.53
CA LYS A 130 12.03 20.85 1.63
C LYS A 130 11.65 20.37 3.02
N LEU A 131 10.54 19.64 3.14
CA LEU A 131 10.00 19.20 4.44
C LEU A 131 9.97 17.67 4.52
N SER A 132 10.17 17.16 5.73
CA SER A 132 9.89 15.74 6.02
C SER A 132 8.39 15.50 6.21
N GLY A 133 7.95 14.25 6.06
CA GLY A 133 6.54 13.87 6.22
C GLY A 133 6.06 12.96 5.10
N ASN A 134 4.76 12.91 4.92
CA ASN A 134 4.13 12.13 3.89
C ASN A 134 3.89 12.99 2.64
N TYR A 135 4.04 12.37 1.48
CA TYR A 135 3.77 12.99 0.20
C TYR A 135 2.84 12.13 -0.65
N ALA A 136 1.86 12.76 -1.26
CA ALA A 136 1.03 12.17 -2.29
C ALA A 136 1.33 12.86 -3.62
N VAL A 137 1.46 12.07 -4.67
CA VAL A 137 1.60 12.54 -6.06
C VAL A 137 0.37 12.10 -6.81
N GLU A 138 -0.38 13.05 -7.33
CA GLU A 138 -1.52 12.78 -8.19
C GLU A 138 -1.13 12.99 -9.64
N VAL A 139 -1.34 11.96 -10.47
CA VAL A 139 -1.14 12.03 -11.93
C VAL A 139 -2.48 12.23 -12.61
N TYR A 140 -2.51 13.10 -13.60
CA TYR A 140 -3.69 13.44 -14.38
C TYR A 140 -3.33 13.65 -15.85
N ASP A 141 -4.34 13.54 -16.74
CA ASP A 141 -4.20 13.85 -18.16
C ASP A 141 -4.19 15.36 -18.35
N ARG A 142 -3.10 15.90 -18.92
CA ARG A 142 -2.92 17.35 -19.12
C ARG A 142 -3.89 17.92 -20.12
N ASP A 143 -4.25 17.15 -21.13
CA ASP A 143 -5.15 17.54 -22.21
C ASP A 143 -6.60 17.11 -21.94
N GLY A 144 -6.85 16.40 -20.82
CA GLY A 144 -8.13 15.91 -20.40
C GLY A 144 -8.86 16.81 -19.38
N THR A 145 -9.67 16.19 -18.53
CA THR A 145 -10.49 16.91 -17.52
C THR A 145 -9.68 17.42 -16.33
N GLY A 146 -8.43 17.04 -16.18
CA GLY A 146 -7.61 17.31 -14.99
C GLY A 146 -7.96 16.44 -13.77
N GLU A 147 -8.82 15.43 -13.96
CA GLU A 147 -9.15 14.47 -12.92
C GLU A 147 -7.94 13.55 -12.60
N THR A 148 -7.78 13.23 -11.32
CA THR A 148 -6.73 12.34 -10.86
C THR A 148 -6.97 10.91 -11.35
N LEU A 149 -6.03 10.38 -12.15
CA LEU A 149 -6.06 9.03 -12.69
C LEU A 149 -5.40 8.01 -11.76
N LEU A 150 -4.34 8.42 -11.07
CA LEU A 150 -3.66 7.62 -10.06
C LEU A 150 -3.09 8.51 -8.95
N THR A 151 -2.82 7.89 -7.82
CA THR A 151 -2.11 8.51 -6.70
C THR A 151 -0.93 7.62 -6.32
N ALA A 152 0.27 8.19 -6.15
CA ALA A 152 1.45 7.54 -5.61
C ALA A 152 1.81 8.18 -4.27
N CYS A 153 1.98 7.37 -3.22
CA CYS A 153 2.28 7.83 -1.87
C CYS A 153 3.68 7.40 -1.45
N PHE A 154 4.44 8.32 -0.87
CA PHE A 154 5.78 8.06 -0.36
C PHE A 154 6.10 8.91 0.87
N LEU A 155 7.25 8.68 1.50
CA LEU A 155 7.64 9.34 2.73
C LEU A 155 9.03 9.96 2.59
N MET A 156 9.17 11.18 3.15
CA MET A 156 10.46 11.88 3.31
C MET A 156 10.86 11.87 4.78
N LEU A 157 11.95 11.17 5.11
CA LEU A 157 12.45 10.99 6.46
C LEU A 157 13.51 12.05 6.82
N GLU A 158 13.27 12.75 7.92
CA GLU A 158 14.28 13.55 8.62
C GLU A 158 14.84 12.73 9.80
N SER A 159 15.93 11.99 9.62
CA SER A 159 16.45 11.02 10.58
C SER A 159 16.97 11.69 11.86
N LYS A 160 16.09 11.98 12.83
CA LYS A 160 16.40 12.66 14.10
C LYS A 160 16.43 11.74 15.32
N VAL A 161 15.77 10.58 15.23
CA VAL A 161 15.69 9.59 16.31
C VAL A 161 16.15 8.23 15.82
N GLY A 162 16.70 7.42 16.73
CA GLY A 162 17.02 6.03 16.50
C GLY A 162 15.85 5.12 16.93
N ILE A 163 15.63 4.02 16.26
CA ILE A 163 14.64 3.01 16.63
C ILE A 163 15.36 1.67 16.72
N GLU A 164 15.24 1.01 17.86
CA GLU A 164 15.76 -0.35 18.08
C GLU A 164 14.63 -1.22 18.59
N GLY A 165 14.52 -2.44 18.10
CA GLY A 165 13.44 -3.34 18.50
C GLY A 165 13.59 -4.73 17.93
N SER A 166 12.70 -5.61 18.37
CA SER A 166 12.60 -6.99 17.95
C SER A 166 11.16 -7.48 17.97
N VAL A 167 10.91 -8.56 17.26
CA VAL A 167 9.63 -9.27 17.28
C VAL A 167 9.77 -10.54 18.08
N THR A 168 8.81 -10.86 18.92
CA THR A 168 8.77 -12.10 19.69
C THR A 168 7.46 -12.86 19.44
N ALA A 169 7.56 -14.17 19.38
CA ALA A 169 6.42 -15.08 19.34
C ALA A 169 5.92 -15.47 20.77
N THR A 170 6.68 -15.11 21.80
CA THR A 170 6.24 -15.17 23.21
C THR A 170 5.62 -13.83 23.54
N THR A 171 4.31 -13.72 23.35
CA THR A 171 3.58 -12.47 23.55
C THR A 171 3.02 -12.36 24.98
N ASP A 172 2.54 -11.18 25.34
CA ASP A 172 1.88 -10.97 26.63
C ASP A 172 0.48 -11.64 26.73
N ILE A 173 0.00 -12.25 25.65
CA ILE A 173 -1.32 -12.92 25.60
C ILE A 173 -1.24 -14.39 25.21
N ASP A 174 -0.25 -14.82 24.46
CA ASP A 174 -0.05 -16.21 24.06
C ASP A 174 1.44 -16.61 23.99
N TYR A 175 1.71 -17.90 24.01
CA TYR A 175 3.06 -18.46 23.88
C TYR A 175 3.14 -19.28 22.60
N LYS A 176 3.83 -18.74 21.59
CA LYS A 176 4.08 -19.41 20.29
C LYS A 176 2.79 -20.05 19.70
N GLN A 177 1.75 -19.26 19.50
CA GLN A 177 0.48 -19.73 18.93
C GLN A 177 0.09 -18.93 17.69
N GLN A 178 -0.65 -17.85 17.86
CA GLN A 178 -1.27 -17.12 16.76
C GLN A 178 -0.80 -15.68 16.63
N SER A 179 -0.03 -15.19 17.61
CA SER A 179 0.33 -13.79 17.69
C SER A 179 1.83 -13.57 17.68
N GLN A 180 2.21 -12.40 17.20
CA GLN A 180 3.56 -11.85 17.30
C GLN A 180 3.48 -10.49 17.99
N GLN A 181 4.46 -10.19 18.85
CA GLN A 181 4.52 -8.92 19.57
C GLN A 181 5.78 -8.16 19.18
N LEU A 182 5.57 -6.91 18.72
CA LEU A 182 6.65 -5.99 18.46
C LEU A 182 7.02 -5.25 19.73
N ASN A 183 8.30 -5.28 20.09
CA ASN A 183 8.89 -4.50 21.17
C ASN A 183 9.94 -3.56 20.58
N PHE A 184 9.87 -2.27 20.91
CA PHE A 184 10.87 -1.32 20.43
C PHE A 184 11.05 -0.14 21.36
N ASN A 185 12.20 0.52 21.20
CA ASN A 185 12.57 1.74 21.91
C ASN A 185 12.93 2.84 20.90
N ILE A 186 12.51 4.06 21.17
CA ILE A 186 12.90 5.26 20.42
C ILE A 186 13.99 5.97 21.23
N LYS A 187 15.18 6.11 20.62
CA LYS A 187 16.32 6.85 21.17
C LYS A 187 16.29 8.28 20.65
N LEU A 188 16.21 9.26 21.53
CA LEU A 188 16.03 10.68 21.17
C LEU A 188 17.25 11.34 20.56
N MET A 189 18.46 10.76 20.70
CA MET A 189 19.71 11.23 20.09
C MET A 189 20.00 12.72 20.33
N GLY A 190 19.69 13.22 21.55
CA GLY A 190 19.86 14.63 21.93
C GLY A 190 18.69 15.54 21.54
N MET A 191 17.64 15.02 20.93
CA MET A 191 16.41 15.76 20.67
C MET A 191 15.62 15.93 21.97
N SER A 192 15.22 17.16 22.31
CA SER A 192 14.37 17.42 23.45
C SER A 192 12.90 17.45 23.03
N ILE A 193 12.10 16.55 23.58
CA ILE A 193 10.66 16.48 23.38
C ILE A 193 9.98 16.76 24.71
N GLN A 194 9.23 17.86 24.76
CA GLN A 194 8.66 18.37 26.02
C GLN A 194 7.49 17.50 26.50
N GLN A 195 6.61 17.11 25.56
CA GLN A 195 5.40 16.37 25.85
C GLN A 195 5.26 15.17 24.88
N PRO A 196 6.02 14.08 25.08
CA PRO A 196 6.04 12.93 24.16
C PRO A 196 4.65 12.35 23.85
N LEU A 197 3.73 12.36 24.81
CA LEU A 197 2.37 11.83 24.63
C LEU A 197 1.49 12.63 23.66
N THR A 198 1.79 13.90 23.46
CA THR A 198 1.00 14.80 22.60
C THR A 198 1.73 15.22 21.33
N GLU A 199 3.06 15.34 21.40
CA GLU A 199 3.91 15.81 20.31
C GLU A 199 4.36 14.68 19.39
N LEU A 200 4.42 13.42 19.89
CA LEU A 200 4.74 12.25 19.08
C LEU A 200 3.49 11.53 18.62
N LYS A 201 3.51 11.10 17.35
CA LYS A 201 2.53 10.18 16.78
C LYS A 201 3.28 8.96 16.27
N VAL A 202 3.14 7.86 16.97
CA VAL A 202 3.78 6.60 16.59
C VAL A 202 2.76 5.72 15.89
N LYS A 203 3.18 5.14 14.77
CA LYS A 203 2.38 4.24 13.95
C LYS A 203 3.20 3.00 13.65
N VAL A 204 2.52 1.86 13.60
CA VAL A 204 3.12 0.58 13.21
C VAL A 204 2.23 -0.09 12.17
N GLN A 205 2.83 -0.63 11.13
CA GLN A 205 2.17 -1.46 10.13
C GLN A 205 2.85 -2.83 10.06
N GLN A 206 2.10 -3.87 9.77
CA GLN A 206 2.60 -5.19 9.43
C GLN A 206 2.49 -5.36 7.90
N ASN A 207 3.60 -5.77 7.26
CA ASN A 207 3.68 -6.07 5.82
C ASN A 207 3.12 -4.95 4.91
N HIS A 208 3.43 -3.68 5.22
CA HIS A 208 2.98 -2.47 4.50
C HIS A 208 1.45 -2.32 4.40
N ARG A 209 0.67 -3.09 5.14
CA ARG A 209 -0.78 -3.10 5.07
C ARG A 209 -1.38 -1.98 5.90
N ARG A 210 -2.16 -1.11 5.29
CA ARG A 210 -2.89 -0.04 5.99
C ARG A 210 -4.02 -0.57 6.87
N ASP A 211 -4.59 -1.72 6.55
CA ASP A 211 -5.65 -2.35 7.34
C ASP A 211 -5.13 -2.97 8.64
N SER A 212 -3.82 -3.27 8.74
CA SER A 212 -3.14 -3.71 9.96
C SER A 212 -2.56 -2.55 10.79
N GLU A 213 -2.69 -1.30 10.34
CA GLU A 213 -2.05 -0.15 10.98
C GLU A 213 -2.59 0.12 12.39
N VAL A 214 -1.69 0.14 13.37
CA VAL A 214 -1.94 0.63 14.72
C VAL A 214 -1.45 2.07 14.83
N ARG A 215 -2.29 2.97 15.36
CA ARG A 215 -2.04 4.42 15.42
C ARG A 215 -2.11 4.92 16.85
N ASN A 216 -1.44 6.06 17.09
CA ASN A 216 -1.48 6.77 18.37
C ASN A 216 -1.13 5.87 19.56
N ILE A 217 -0.10 5.05 19.36
CA ILE A 217 0.37 4.09 20.37
C ILE A 217 0.98 4.88 21.53
N ALA A 218 0.47 4.67 22.72
CA ALA A 218 1.02 5.28 23.93
C ALA A 218 2.29 4.54 24.36
N PRO A 219 3.38 5.23 24.74
CA PRO A 219 4.55 4.58 25.29
C PRO A 219 4.25 3.96 26.67
N ILE A 220 4.94 2.89 27.00
CA ILE A 220 4.88 2.25 28.32
C ILE A 220 5.75 3.02 29.32
N GLN A 221 6.90 3.52 28.87
CA GLN A 221 7.81 4.29 29.70
C GLN A 221 8.45 5.44 28.92
N VAL A 222 8.62 6.58 29.57
CA VAL A 222 9.29 7.75 29.03
C VAL A 222 10.44 8.14 29.96
N ASN A 223 11.66 8.08 29.44
CA ASN A 223 12.88 8.59 30.08
C ASN A 223 13.46 9.75 29.26
N ASN A 224 14.44 10.46 29.80
CA ASN A 224 15.02 11.63 29.12
C ASN A 224 15.58 11.33 27.71
N ASP A 225 16.15 10.15 27.51
CA ASP A 225 16.83 9.78 26.27
C ASP A 225 16.12 8.67 25.48
N VAL A 226 15.17 7.95 26.12
CA VAL A 226 14.55 6.76 25.57
C VAL A 226 13.06 6.74 25.88
N ILE A 227 12.26 6.47 24.84
CA ILE A 227 10.81 6.23 24.95
C ILE A 227 10.55 4.77 24.60
N SER A 228 10.01 4.01 25.57
CA SER A 228 9.83 2.56 25.44
C SER A 228 8.41 2.17 25.07
N TYR A 229 8.31 1.24 24.14
CA TYR A 229 7.07 0.59 23.69
C TYR A 229 7.13 -0.95 23.91
N GLU A 230 8.03 -1.40 24.79
CA GLU A 230 8.14 -2.80 25.15
C GLU A 230 6.92 -3.25 25.97
N HIS A 231 6.48 -4.50 25.79
CA HIS A 231 5.31 -5.06 26.47
C HIS A 231 4.01 -4.25 26.28
N ASN A 232 3.87 -3.61 25.13
CA ASN A 232 2.67 -2.86 24.77
C ASN A 232 1.65 -3.81 24.10
N LYS A 233 0.48 -3.95 24.68
CA LYS A 233 -0.58 -4.83 24.17
C LYS A 233 -1.16 -4.37 22.84
N ASP A 234 -1.06 -3.07 22.49
CA ASP A 234 -1.49 -2.55 21.21
C ASP A 234 -0.54 -2.98 20.07
N LEU A 235 0.63 -3.52 20.42
CA LEU A 235 1.65 -4.00 19.47
C LEU A 235 1.65 -5.53 19.34
N ILE A 236 0.56 -6.19 19.69
CA ILE A 236 0.34 -7.61 19.44
C ILE A 236 -0.49 -7.75 18.17
N PHE A 237 0.07 -8.44 17.19
CA PHE A 237 -0.52 -8.64 15.86
C PHE A 237 -0.86 -10.10 15.63
N GLU A 238 -1.92 -10.38 14.88
CA GLU A 238 -2.10 -11.71 14.29
C GLU A 238 -0.90 -12.02 13.39
N ALA A 239 -0.27 -13.18 13.58
CA ALA A 239 0.90 -13.54 12.80
C ALA A 239 0.57 -13.82 11.32
N GLY A 240 -0.65 -14.29 11.04
CA GLY A 240 -1.06 -14.69 9.69
C GLY A 240 -0.36 -15.97 9.22
N ASN A 241 -0.15 -16.08 7.93
CA ASN A 241 0.60 -17.13 7.26
C ASN A 241 1.41 -16.50 6.12
N GLU A 242 2.40 -17.22 5.55
CA GLU A 242 3.15 -16.72 4.40
C GLU A 242 2.23 -16.37 3.24
N TYR A 243 2.54 -15.33 2.46
CA TYR A 243 1.76 -14.97 1.29
C TYR A 243 1.80 -16.11 0.25
N ARG A 244 0.71 -16.28 -0.46
CA ARG A 244 0.63 -17.18 -1.61
C ARG A 244 1.40 -16.57 -2.76
N ARG A 245 2.02 -17.42 -3.58
CA ARG A 245 2.78 -16.99 -4.76
C ARG A 245 2.26 -17.60 -6.03
N PHE A 246 2.32 -16.83 -7.11
CA PHE A 246 2.21 -17.33 -8.47
C PHE A 246 3.09 -16.52 -9.41
N GLU A 247 3.40 -17.11 -10.54
CA GLU A 247 4.21 -16.49 -11.58
C GLU A 247 3.51 -16.61 -12.93
N ILE A 248 3.50 -15.52 -13.69
CA ILE A 248 3.00 -15.45 -15.08
C ILE A 248 4.10 -14.88 -15.98
N THR A 249 5.28 -15.50 -15.94
CA THR A 249 6.47 -15.01 -16.62
C THR A 249 6.58 -15.47 -18.09
N SER A 250 5.73 -16.38 -18.53
CA SER A 250 5.70 -16.86 -19.92
C SER A 250 4.27 -17.16 -20.37
N TYR A 251 3.96 -16.90 -21.64
CA TYR A 251 2.71 -17.34 -22.27
C TYR A 251 2.82 -18.76 -22.90
N LYS A 252 4.03 -19.32 -22.97
CA LYS A 252 4.31 -20.60 -23.65
C LYS A 252 4.10 -21.80 -22.75
N TYR A 253 4.25 -21.63 -21.42
CA TYR A 253 4.13 -22.72 -20.45
C TYR A 253 3.68 -22.20 -19.08
N SER A 254 3.03 -23.06 -18.31
CA SER A 254 2.60 -22.75 -16.95
C SER A 254 3.81 -22.70 -16.01
N THR A 255 3.84 -21.66 -15.17
CA THR A 255 4.87 -21.42 -14.15
C THR A 255 4.28 -21.64 -12.76
N LEU A 256 4.96 -21.22 -11.70
CA LEU A 256 4.54 -21.43 -10.31
C LEU A 256 3.09 -20.98 -10.08
N GLY A 257 2.26 -21.84 -9.48
CA GLY A 257 0.88 -21.52 -9.10
C GLY A 257 -0.13 -21.48 -10.26
N VAL A 258 0.30 -21.62 -11.51
CA VAL A 258 -0.53 -21.58 -12.71
C VAL A 258 -1.00 -22.97 -13.10
N TYR A 259 -2.33 -23.18 -13.11
CA TYR A 259 -2.94 -24.41 -13.57
C TYR A 259 -2.97 -24.49 -15.10
N LYS A 260 -3.41 -23.38 -15.77
CA LYS A 260 -3.58 -23.38 -17.22
C LYS A 260 -3.45 -21.96 -17.78
N ILE A 261 -2.88 -21.86 -18.99
CA ILE A 261 -2.86 -20.65 -19.80
C ILE A 261 -3.66 -20.93 -21.09
N SER A 262 -4.56 -20.02 -21.44
CA SER A 262 -5.39 -20.11 -22.65
C SER A 262 -5.49 -18.75 -23.29
N TYR A 263 -5.58 -18.68 -24.62
CA TYR A 263 -5.80 -17.41 -25.31
C TYR A 263 -7.27 -17.24 -25.70
N PHE A 264 -7.90 -16.21 -25.15
CA PHE A 264 -9.23 -15.75 -25.57
C PHE A 264 -9.15 -14.24 -25.77
N LYS A 265 -9.40 -13.79 -27.02
CA LYS A 265 -9.34 -12.35 -27.31
C LYS A 265 -10.06 -11.51 -26.26
N PRO A 266 -9.48 -10.40 -25.80
CA PRO A 266 -8.20 -9.82 -26.24
C PRO A 266 -6.96 -10.30 -25.45
N PHE A 267 -7.11 -11.12 -24.38
CA PHE A 267 -6.03 -11.44 -23.45
C PHE A 267 -5.68 -12.92 -23.42
N TYR A 268 -4.46 -13.24 -22.99
CA TYR A 268 -4.17 -14.51 -22.37
C TYR A 268 -4.93 -14.61 -21.05
N ASN A 269 -5.60 -15.74 -20.82
CA ASN A 269 -6.32 -16.06 -19.61
C ASN A 269 -5.51 -17.06 -18.80
N VAL A 270 -5.27 -16.76 -17.54
CA VAL A 270 -4.49 -17.59 -16.62
C VAL A 270 -5.41 -18.07 -15.50
N GLU A 271 -5.63 -19.37 -15.46
CA GLU A 271 -6.30 -20.04 -14.34
C GLU A 271 -5.23 -20.42 -13.31
N LEU A 272 -5.33 -19.91 -12.10
CA LEU A 272 -4.49 -20.36 -10.98
C LEU A 272 -5.02 -21.68 -10.40
N PHE A 273 -4.15 -22.45 -9.72
CA PHE A 273 -4.65 -23.56 -8.91
C PHE A 273 -5.65 -23.05 -7.87
N PRO A 274 -6.74 -23.83 -7.59
CA PRO A 274 -7.69 -23.47 -6.54
C PRO A 274 -6.99 -23.21 -5.19
N SER A 275 -7.34 -22.11 -4.57
CA SER A 275 -6.74 -21.67 -3.30
C SER A 275 -7.59 -22.17 -2.12
N GLU A 276 -7.27 -23.31 -1.54
CA GLU A 276 -7.96 -23.76 -0.32
C GLU A 276 -7.61 -22.91 0.90
N PRO A 277 -8.54 -22.73 1.88
CA PRO A 277 -8.22 -22.10 3.17
C PRO A 277 -7.11 -22.85 3.92
N ARG A 278 -6.14 -22.13 4.49
CA ARG A 278 -4.96 -22.70 5.16
C ARG A 278 -5.09 -22.72 6.68
N LEU A 279 -6.17 -23.34 7.19
CA LEU A 279 -6.51 -23.35 8.62
C LEU A 279 -5.91 -24.52 9.41
N LYS A 280 -5.22 -25.46 8.75
CA LYS A 280 -4.73 -26.69 9.40
C LYS A 280 -3.31 -26.60 9.96
N GLY A 281 -2.53 -25.59 9.57
CA GLY A 281 -1.15 -25.42 10.01
C GLY A 281 -0.40 -24.37 9.21
N TYR A 282 0.77 -24.03 9.70
CA TYR A 282 1.71 -23.16 9.02
C TYR A 282 2.15 -23.76 7.68
N VAL A 283 2.24 -22.92 6.68
CA VAL A 283 2.71 -23.28 5.33
C VAL A 283 3.90 -22.41 5.01
N TYR A 284 5.09 -22.99 5.13
CA TYR A 284 6.33 -22.30 4.78
C TYR A 284 6.38 -21.96 3.29
N ASP A 285 6.71 -20.73 2.98
CA ASP A 285 7.09 -20.25 1.65
C ASP A 285 8.12 -19.11 1.78
N LYS A 286 8.94 -18.90 0.74
CA LYS A 286 9.80 -17.72 0.62
C LYS A 286 9.04 -16.66 -0.16
N ASP A 287 8.13 -16.00 0.51
CA ASP A 287 7.40 -14.91 -0.09
C ASP A 287 8.16 -13.57 0.02
N GLN A 288 7.54 -12.50 -0.44
CA GLN A 288 8.05 -11.13 -0.38
C GLN A 288 7.02 -10.20 0.29
N ASN A 289 6.26 -10.73 1.26
CA ASN A 289 5.28 -9.98 2.06
C ASN A 289 4.30 -9.16 1.23
N GLY A 290 3.76 -9.76 0.14
CA GLY A 290 2.74 -9.14 -0.70
C GLY A 290 3.25 -8.34 -1.89
N ARG A 291 4.56 -8.22 -2.09
CA ARG A 291 5.17 -7.51 -3.24
C ARG A 291 5.01 -8.28 -4.54
N PHE A 292 5.25 -7.59 -5.65
CA PHE A 292 5.36 -8.21 -6.97
C PHE A 292 6.58 -7.69 -7.72
N LEU A 293 7.05 -8.48 -8.68
CA LEU A 293 8.12 -8.14 -9.59
C LEU A 293 7.64 -8.34 -11.03
N ILE A 294 7.74 -7.31 -11.87
CA ILE A 294 7.51 -7.45 -13.30
C ILE A 294 8.71 -8.13 -13.95
N HIS A 295 8.43 -9.23 -14.61
CA HIS A 295 9.45 -10.02 -15.31
C HIS A 295 8.83 -10.88 -16.40
N SER A 296 9.44 -10.92 -17.58
CA SER A 296 9.03 -11.76 -18.70
C SER A 296 10.21 -12.59 -19.19
N GLN A 297 10.02 -13.90 -19.31
CA GLN A 297 10.97 -14.80 -19.95
C GLN A 297 10.83 -14.79 -21.48
N ASP A 298 9.78 -14.15 -22.00
CA ASP A 298 9.49 -14.07 -23.44
C ASP A 298 10.02 -12.79 -24.08
N ALA A 299 10.38 -11.78 -23.29
CA ALA A 299 10.84 -10.46 -23.73
C ALA A 299 12.28 -10.17 -23.32
N SER A 300 12.93 -9.26 -24.01
CA SER A 300 14.28 -8.78 -23.70
C SER A 300 14.27 -7.60 -22.72
N ASP A 301 13.15 -6.92 -22.60
CA ASP A 301 12.93 -5.80 -21.66
C ASP A 301 11.63 -6.03 -20.92
N ASP A 302 11.70 -5.99 -19.60
CA ASP A 302 10.57 -6.25 -18.72
C ASP A 302 9.54 -5.12 -18.71
N LEU A 303 9.97 -3.88 -18.90
CA LEU A 303 9.09 -2.72 -18.79
C LEU A 303 8.17 -2.56 -20.00
N THR A 304 8.72 -2.76 -21.21
CA THR A 304 7.99 -2.53 -22.48
C THR A 304 7.64 -3.82 -23.22
N GLY A 305 8.26 -4.95 -22.86
CA GLY A 305 8.05 -6.25 -23.54
C GLY A 305 7.16 -7.22 -22.79
N SER A 306 6.82 -6.96 -21.52
CA SER A 306 5.91 -7.80 -20.75
C SER A 306 4.46 -7.58 -21.14
N ASP A 307 3.70 -8.66 -21.41
CA ASP A 307 2.29 -8.58 -21.82
C ASP A 307 1.34 -8.61 -20.61
N TYR A 308 0.08 -8.32 -20.84
CA TYR A 308 -0.98 -8.36 -19.83
C TYR A 308 -1.82 -9.63 -19.94
N PHE A 309 -2.06 -10.26 -18.78
CA PHE A 309 -2.83 -11.49 -18.65
C PHE A 309 -4.05 -11.26 -17.76
N LEU A 310 -5.19 -11.82 -18.14
CA LEU A 310 -6.37 -11.88 -17.29
C LEU A 310 -6.23 -13.07 -16.35
N VAL A 311 -5.94 -12.83 -15.08
CA VAL A 311 -5.66 -13.84 -14.04
C VAL A 311 -6.92 -14.12 -13.25
N HIS A 312 -7.32 -15.39 -13.17
CA HIS A 312 -8.51 -15.87 -12.48
C HIS A 312 -8.15 -16.45 -11.12
N PHE A 313 -8.59 -15.78 -10.05
CA PHE A 313 -8.46 -16.24 -8.68
C PHE A 313 -9.70 -17.02 -8.26
N PHE A 314 -9.50 -18.19 -7.67
CA PHE A 314 -10.56 -19.10 -7.27
C PHE A 314 -10.31 -19.64 -5.86
N LEU A 315 -11.21 -19.31 -4.91
CA LEU A 315 -11.18 -19.76 -3.52
C LEU A 315 -12.42 -20.61 -3.23
N PRO A 316 -12.33 -21.96 -3.28
CA PRO A 316 -13.45 -22.84 -2.97
C PRO A 316 -13.93 -22.68 -1.54
N MET A 317 -15.23 -22.47 -1.37
CA MET A 317 -15.90 -22.43 -0.07
C MET A 317 -17.34 -22.93 -0.24
N GLU A 318 -17.76 -23.89 0.57
CA GLU A 318 -19.09 -24.53 0.47
C GLU A 318 -20.26 -23.54 0.62
N SER A 319 -20.05 -22.44 1.36
CA SER A 319 -21.06 -21.41 1.57
C SER A 319 -20.43 -20.03 1.73
N PRO A 320 -21.15 -18.97 1.32
CA PRO A 320 -20.64 -17.62 1.47
C PRO A 320 -20.55 -17.19 2.93
N ILE A 321 -19.60 -16.33 3.21
CA ILE A 321 -19.46 -15.65 4.51
C ILE A 321 -20.49 -14.53 4.58
N LEU A 322 -21.34 -14.53 5.62
CA LEU A 322 -22.49 -13.62 5.72
C LEU A 322 -22.18 -12.33 6.50
N ASP A 323 -21.15 -12.30 7.32
CA ASP A 323 -20.81 -11.19 8.22
C ASP A 323 -19.75 -10.23 7.67
N GLY A 324 -19.31 -10.46 6.42
CA GLY A 324 -18.30 -9.62 5.77
C GLY A 324 -18.05 -9.98 4.32
N GLY A 325 -16.92 -9.52 3.79
CA GLY A 325 -16.44 -9.82 2.44
C GLY A 325 -15.02 -10.36 2.46
N ILE A 326 -14.68 -11.12 1.42
CA ILE A 326 -13.32 -11.55 1.15
C ILE A 326 -12.70 -10.65 0.10
N PHE A 327 -11.44 -10.30 0.30
CA PHE A 327 -10.67 -9.42 -0.57
C PHE A 327 -9.31 -10.07 -0.89
N LEU A 328 -8.83 -9.87 -2.10
CA LEU A 328 -7.41 -10.05 -2.39
C LEU A 328 -6.62 -8.95 -1.71
N ASN A 329 -5.43 -9.27 -1.22
CA ASN A 329 -4.52 -8.32 -0.61
C ASN A 329 -3.09 -8.60 -1.08
N GLY A 330 -2.30 -7.56 -1.21
CA GLY A 330 -0.95 -7.49 -1.76
C GLY A 330 -0.80 -6.26 -2.64
N ASP A 331 0.41 -5.97 -3.06
CA ASP A 331 0.71 -4.79 -3.89
C ASP A 331 0.04 -4.87 -5.27
N LEU A 332 -0.30 -6.08 -5.74
CA LEU A 332 -1.06 -6.29 -6.98
C LEU A 332 -2.44 -5.59 -6.99
N VAL A 333 -2.98 -5.27 -5.81
CA VAL A 333 -4.20 -4.47 -5.60
C VAL A 333 -3.93 -3.27 -4.70
N TYR A 334 -2.66 -2.82 -4.59
CA TYR A 334 -2.22 -1.67 -3.78
C TYR A 334 -2.58 -1.80 -2.29
N ASN A 335 -2.67 -3.02 -1.77
CA ASN A 335 -3.14 -3.32 -0.41
C ASN A 335 -4.49 -2.63 -0.08
N SER A 336 -5.35 -2.42 -1.07
CA SER A 336 -6.64 -1.75 -0.93
C SER A 336 -7.75 -2.78 -0.69
N LEU A 337 -8.67 -2.48 0.24
CA LEU A 337 -9.86 -3.29 0.51
C LEU A 337 -11.11 -2.60 -0.08
N ASP A 338 -11.17 -2.54 -1.40
CA ASP A 338 -12.22 -1.88 -2.17
C ASP A 338 -12.87 -2.80 -3.22
N ALA A 339 -13.63 -2.24 -4.14
CA ALA A 339 -14.30 -2.99 -5.20
C ALA A 339 -13.31 -3.71 -6.15
N ASN A 340 -12.08 -3.16 -6.32
CA ASN A 340 -11.08 -3.74 -7.22
C ASN A 340 -10.46 -5.03 -6.64
N SER A 341 -10.37 -5.14 -5.32
CA SER A 341 -9.82 -6.31 -4.62
C SER A 341 -10.90 -7.25 -4.08
N LYS A 342 -12.17 -6.81 -4.02
CA LYS A 342 -13.28 -7.60 -3.47
C LYS A 342 -13.60 -8.80 -4.35
N MET A 343 -13.68 -9.98 -3.74
CA MET A 343 -14.10 -11.21 -4.38
C MET A 343 -15.63 -11.37 -4.35
N ILE A 344 -16.17 -12.01 -5.37
CA ILE A 344 -17.61 -12.29 -5.52
C ILE A 344 -17.85 -13.77 -5.34
N TYR A 345 -18.86 -14.15 -4.53
CA TYR A 345 -19.21 -15.56 -4.35
C TYR A 345 -20.08 -16.06 -5.51
N ASN A 346 -19.61 -17.12 -6.15
CA ASN A 346 -20.32 -17.84 -7.19
C ASN A 346 -21.04 -19.05 -6.58
N PHE A 347 -22.38 -19.02 -6.54
CA PHE A 347 -23.21 -20.07 -5.92
C PHE A 347 -23.17 -21.40 -6.69
N GLU A 348 -22.98 -21.37 -8.01
CA GLU A 348 -22.92 -22.58 -8.82
C GLU A 348 -21.60 -23.33 -8.62
N ARG A 349 -20.50 -22.57 -8.57
CA ARG A 349 -19.15 -23.13 -8.39
C ARG A 349 -18.76 -23.28 -6.92
N LYS A 350 -19.57 -22.78 -5.98
CA LYS A 350 -19.30 -22.73 -4.54
C LYS A 350 -17.91 -22.18 -4.23
N ALA A 351 -17.62 -21.02 -4.75
CA ALA A 351 -16.32 -20.39 -4.61
C ALA A 351 -16.41 -18.86 -4.62
N TYR A 352 -15.44 -18.21 -4.01
CA TYR A 352 -15.17 -16.80 -4.25
C TYR A 352 -14.26 -16.66 -5.46
N GLU A 353 -14.61 -15.74 -6.36
CA GLU A 353 -13.91 -15.51 -7.63
C GLU A 353 -13.52 -14.04 -7.79
N LYS A 354 -12.39 -13.80 -8.44
CA LYS A 354 -11.93 -12.47 -8.84
C LYS A 354 -11.02 -12.60 -10.06
N ASP A 355 -11.23 -11.71 -11.02
CA ASP A 355 -10.37 -11.57 -12.19
C ASP A 355 -9.57 -10.26 -12.09
N LEU A 356 -8.28 -10.32 -12.36
CA LEU A 356 -7.39 -9.16 -12.42
C LEU A 356 -6.59 -9.18 -13.73
N LEU A 357 -6.51 -8.02 -14.39
CA LEU A 357 -5.61 -7.82 -15.51
C LEU A 357 -4.23 -7.41 -14.97
N LEU A 358 -3.26 -8.34 -15.04
CA LEU A 358 -1.92 -8.20 -14.47
C LEU A 358 -0.86 -8.33 -15.57
N LYS A 359 0.22 -7.54 -15.46
CA LYS A 359 1.39 -7.63 -16.32
C LYS A 359 2.20 -8.89 -16.01
N GLN A 360 2.94 -9.44 -16.97
CA GLN A 360 3.83 -10.58 -16.72
C GLN A 360 4.76 -10.31 -15.53
N GLY A 361 4.87 -11.29 -14.63
CA GLY A 361 5.68 -11.13 -13.42
C GLY A 361 5.47 -12.23 -12.39
N ALA A 362 6.08 -12.03 -11.23
CA ALA A 362 5.95 -12.84 -10.03
C ALA A 362 5.18 -12.06 -8.95
N TYR A 363 4.18 -12.67 -8.35
CA TYR A 363 3.21 -11.99 -7.50
C TYR A 363 3.03 -12.72 -6.17
N ASN A 364 2.93 -11.93 -5.10
CA ASN A 364 2.55 -12.39 -3.77
C ASN A 364 1.17 -11.86 -3.41
N PHE A 365 0.32 -12.69 -2.83
CA PHE A 365 -1.02 -12.31 -2.41
C PHE A 365 -1.52 -13.13 -1.23
N GLN A 366 -2.52 -12.62 -0.54
CA GLN A 366 -3.27 -13.34 0.47
C GLN A 366 -4.75 -12.99 0.37
N TYR A 367 -5.60 -13.77 1.05
CA TYR A 367 -7.01 -13.46 1.22
C TYR A 367 -7.24 -12.81 2.57
N VAL A 368 -7.93 -11.68 2.58
CA VAL A 368 -8.29 -10.95 3.79
C VAL A 368 -9.81 -10.91 3.92
N PHE A 369 -10.30 -11.33 5.08
CA PHE A 369 -11.68 -11.13 5.47
C PHE A 369 -11.85 -9.75 6.10
N CYS A 370 -12.86 -8.99 5.65
CA CYS A 370 -13.22 -7.70 6.23
C CYS A 370 -14.66 -7.74 6.75
N GLN A 371 -14.82 -7.53 8.05
CA GLN A 371 -16.12 -7.57 8.71
C GLN A 371 -16.94 -6.30 8.39
N THR A 372 -18.18 -6.46 7.94
CA THR A 372 -19.02 -5.35 7.47
C THR A 372 -19.28 -4.29 8.55
N LYS A 373 -19.57 -4.71 9.79
CA LYS A 373 -19.97 -3.79 10.87
C LYS A 373 -18.80 -3.03 11.48
N SER A 374 -17.73 -3.71 11.83
CA SER A 374 -16.56 -3.12 12.50
C SER A 374 -15.49 -2.61 11.54
N ARG A 375 -15.58 -3.00 10.27
CA ARG A 375 -14.51 -2.82 9.26
C ARG A 375 -13.16 -3.41 9.70
N LYS A 376 -13.17 -4.30 10.69
CA LYS A 376 -11.97 -5.02 11.12
C LYS A 376 -11.61 -6.05 10.05
N SER A 377 -10.37 -6.03 9.61
CA SER A 377 -9.82 -6.96 8.62
C SER A 377 -8.90 -7.97 9.29
N THR A 378 -8.88 -9.19 8.77
CA THR A 378 -8.00 -10.27 9.24
C THR A 378 -7.73 -11.27 8.11
N PRO A 379 -6.49 -11.69 7.90
CA PRO A 379 -6.17 -12.84 7.04
C PRO A 379 -6.45 -14.17 7.74
N ALA A 380 -6.44 -14.22 9.07
CA ALA A 380 -6.48 -15.45 9.85
C ALA A 380 -7.71 -16.34 9.56
N ARG A 381 -8.83 -15.75 9.12
CA ARG A 381 -10.06 -16.50 8.81
C ARG A 381 -9.94 -17.39 7.57
N ILE A 382 -9.01 -17.10 6.68
CA ILE A 382 -8.75 -17.84 5.44
C ILE A 382 -7.34 -18.45 5.46
N GLU A 383 -6.35 -17.68 5.89
CA GLU A 383 -4.95 -18.09 5.85
C GLU A 383 -4.49 -18.78 7.14
N GLY A 384 -5.28 -18.70 8.22
CA GLY A 384 -4.84 -19.08 9.56
C GLY A 384 -3.93 -18.01 10.18
N SER A 385 -3.41 -18.29 11.37
CA SER A 385 -2.45 -17.43 12.04
C SER A 385 -1.47 -18.29 12.85
N TYR A 386 -0.19 -18.21 12.51
CA TYR A 386 0.86 -19.08 13.01
C TYR A 386 2.09 -18.26 13.35
N TRP A 387 2.62 -18.45 14.55
CA TRP A 387 3.74 -17.64 15.06
C TRP A 387 5.01 -17.73 14.22
N GLU A 388 5.19 -18.81 13.45
CA GLU A 388 6.32 -19.08 12.57
C GLU A 388 6.41 -18.13 11.37
N THR A 389 5.31 -17.42 11.04
CA THR A 389 5.23 -16.56 9.85
C THR A 389 6.29 -15.48 9.85
N GLU A 390 7.00 -15.34 8.72
CA GLU A 390 8.00 -14.29 8.52
C GLU A 390 7.31 -12.99 8.13
N ASN A 391 7.24 -12.03 9.07
CA ASN A 391 6.59 -10.74 8.88
C ASN A 391 7.58 -9.57 8.97
N GLU A 392 7.22 -8.46 8.34
CA GLU A 392 7.90 -7.17 8.45
C GLU A 392 7.03 -6.18 9.22
N TYR A 393 7.63 -5.47 10.15
CA TYR A 393 6.96 -4.42 10.92
C TYR A 393 7.61 -3.08 10.65
N GLN A 394 6.84 -2.12 10.14
CA GLN A 394 7.29 -0.77 9.87
C GLN A 394 6.88 0.15 11.00
N VAL A 395 7.85 0.75 11.67
CA VAL A 395 7.65 1.74 12.73
C VAL A 395 7.88 3.13 12.16
N TYR A 396 6.88 4.00 12.28
CA TYR A 396 6.93 5.40 11.85
C TYR A 396 6.78 6.31 13.07
N VAL A 397 7.70 7.26 13.24
CA VAL A 397 7.69 8.23 14.33
C VAL A 397 7.54 9.62 13.75
N TYR A 398 6.40 10.24 14.01
CA TYR A 398 6.13 11.63 13.63
C TYR A 398 6.22 12.52 14.85
N TYR A 399 6.70 13.75 14.64
CA TYR A 399 6.82 14.79 15.65
C TYR A 399 6.11 16.05 15.19
N ARG A 400 5.24 16.56 16.05
CA ARG A 400 4.60 17.88 15.87
C ARG A 400 4.64 18.63 17.18
N PRO A 401 5.64 19.51 17.40
CA PRO A 401 5.68 20.38 18.56
C PRO A 401 4.52 21.37 18.54
N VAL A 402 4.21 21.91 19.72
CA VAL A 402 3.14 22.92 19.86
C VAL A 402 3.45 24.14 18.98
N GLY A 403 2.48 24.53 18.15
CA GLY A 403 2.59 25.64 17.20
C GLY A 403 3.01 25.26 15.78
N GLU A 404 3.48 24.04 15.54
CA GLU A 404 3.78 23.54 14.19
C GLU A 404 2.51 23.11 13.44
N ARG A 405 2.53 23.27 12.11
CA ARG A 405 1.36 23.06 11.25
C ARG A 405 1.34 21.70 10.56
N TYR A 406 2.42 20.89 10.65
CA TYR A 406 2.54 19.61 9.99
C TYR A 406 3.24 18.55 10.83
N ASP A 407 3.07 17.28 10.49
CA ASP A 407 3.71 16.15 11.14
C ASP A 407 5.05 15.84 10.45
N ARG A 408 6.16 16.08 11.15
CA ARG A 408 7.52 15.77 10.67
C ARG A 408 7.79 14.27 10.87
N LEU A 409 8.18 13.55 9.84
CA LEU A 409 8.63 12.16 9.96
C LEU A 409 10.10 12.15 10.42
N ILE A 410 10.33 11.91 11.73
CA ILE A 410 11.65 11.99 12.36
C ILE A 410 12.32 10.64 12.57
N GLY A 411 11.58 9.54 12.46
CA GLY A 411 12.10 8.18 12.59
C GLY A 411 11.32 7.19 11.76
N TYR A 412 12.04 6.24 11.15
CA TYR A 412 11.52 5.10 10.44
C TYR A 412 12.42 3.89 10.65
N LYS A 413 11.83 2.73 10.88
CA LYS A 413 12.56 1.47 10.98
C LYS A 413 11.67 0.31 10.55
N GLN A 414 12.21 -0.55 9.69
CA GLN A 414 11.65 -1.88 9.43
C GLN A 414 12.32 -2.88 10.37
N ILE A 415 11.51 -3.70 11.02
CA ILE A 415 11.93 -4.75 11.96
C ILE A 415 11.31 -6.05 11.46
N ASN A 416 12.14 -7.02 11.13
CA ASN A 416 11.71 -8.31 10.61
C ASN A 416 11.66 -9.34 11.73
N THR A 417 10.78 -10.34 11.60
CA THR A 417 10.82 -11.52 12.46
C THR A 417 12.14 -12.27 12.23
N SER A 418 12.64 -12.89 13.27
CA SER A 418 13.87 -13.72 13.26
C SER A 418 13.71 -14.85 14.27
N PHE A 419 12.96 -15.88 13.90
CA PHE A 419 12.68 -17.03 14.78
C PHE A 419 13.56 -18.25 14.46
#